data_a09723a76d445b07adabae50bff9eb64
#
_entry.id   a09723a76d445b07adabae50bff9eb64
#
_cell.length_a   1.000
_cell.length_b   1.000
_cell.length_c   1.000
_cell.angle_alpha   90.00
_cell.angle_beta   90.00
_cell.angle_gamma   90.00
#
_symmetry.space_group_name_H-M   'P 1'
#
loop_
_entity.id
_entity.type
_entity.pdbx_description
1 polymer ?
#
loop_
_entity_poly.entity_id
_entity_poly.type
_entity_poly.pdbx_seq_one_letter_code
_entity_poly.pdbx_strand_id
1 'polypeptide(L)'
;MKEFFTYLFSENTSNLQIGLFDIWHFTYLGIIFGGTLLLSLLLQKKSASAKEKTLRIFAYLVIGFYVGDFFIMPLSDSYSGISAYKLPFNICTIMAVMVPFVQFNPKFTGIKTSVIVLSIASSLMWMCYPGTALGGQPPFCYLIFQTFMYHGFLFCWGVLNLSYGAVKLDIRKIWKEFVGILCILVWAWFGNSIYDKGYNWFFIETSIFPFLSDEIMPLMVVLSVFGVCLVVYGAYYGIRRLCTQKLPCSV
;
A
#
# COMPACT_ATOMS: atom_id res chain seq x y z
N MET A 1 -12.51 -6.88 28.82
CA MET A 1 -12.00 -7.13 27.46
C MET A 1 -13.07 -6.85 26.40
N LYS A 2 -14.28 -7.42 26.53
CA LYS A 2 -15.36 -7.21 25.55
C LYS A 2 -15.68 -5.73 25.32
N GLU A 3 -15.82 -4.92 26.36
CA GLU A 3 -16.07 -3.46 26.28
C GLU A 3 -14.93 -2.71 25.58
N PHE A 4 -13.67 -3.09 25.82
CA PHE A 4 -12.51 -2.49 25.15
C PHE A 4 -12.55 -2.76 23.64
N PHE A 5 -12.84 -4.01 23.23
CA PHE A 5 -12.94 -4.35 21.82
C PHE A 5 -14.18 -3.70 21.18
N THR A 6 -15.31 -3.60 21.88
CA THR A 6 -16.48 -2.88 21.39
C THR A 6 -16.17 -1.41 21.15
N TYR A 7 -15.42 -0.76 22.05
CA TYR A 7 -14.96 0.62 21.86
C TYR A 7 -13.98 0.76 20.67
N LEU A 8 -13.00 -0.14 20.59
CA LEU A 8 -11.98 -0.15 19.54
C LEU A 8 -12.56 -0.37 18.14
N PHE A 9 -13.66 -1.13 18.05
CA PHE A 9 -14.36 -1.43 16.80
C PHE A 9 -15.68 -0.70 16.64
N SER A 10 -16.02 0.22 17.56
CA SER A 10 -17.32 0.87 17.51
C SER A 10 -17.44 1.76 16.26
N GLU A 11 -18.33 1.36 15.41
CA GLU A 11 -18.60 2.01 14.13
C GLU A 11 -19.41 3.32 14.29
N ASN A 12 -19.96 3.64 15.48
CA ASN A 12 -21.05 4.62 15.53
C ASN A 12 -21.21 5.41 16.84
N THR A 13 -20.17 5.63 17.63
CA THR A 13 -20.35 6.25 18.96
C THR A 13 -19.94 7.72 19.08
N SER A 14 -19.42 8.34 18.02
CA SER A 14 -19.07 9.76 18.07
C SER A 14 -19.54 10.49 16.81
N ASN A 15 -19.95 11.75 17.00
CA ASN A 15 -20.19 12.70 15.88
C ASN A 15 -18.88 12.98 15.09
N LEU A 16 -17.78 12.32 15.43
CA LEU A 16 -16.47 12.46 14.82
C LEU A 16 -16.25 11.31 13.83
N GLN A 17 -16.41 11.59 12.56
CA GLN A 17 -16.19 10.66 11.47
C GLN A 17 -15.02 11.14 10.61
N ILE A 18 -14.24 10.20 10.08
CA ILE A 18 -13.22 10.53 9.09
C ILE A 18 -13.86 10.64 7.70
N GLY A 19 -13.61 11.75 7.05
CA GLY A 19 -14.06 12.01 5.66
C GLY A 19 -12.91 12.10 4.69
N LEU A 20 -13.23 12.01 3.40
CA LEU A 20 -12.25 12.22 2.35
C LEU A 20 -11.78 13.68 2.36
N PHE A 21 -10.46 13.87 2.40
CA PHE A 21 -9.79 15.17 2.43
C PHE A 21 -10.13 16.06 3.64
N ASP A 22 -10.60 15.47 4.73
CA ASP A 22 -10.73 16.17 6.00
C ASP A 22 -9.41 16.26 6.79
N ILE A 23 -9.45 16.91 7.96
CA ILE A 23 -8.27 17.09 8.80
C ILE A 23 -7.66 15.76 9.28
N TRP A 24 -8.48 14.74 9.52
CA TRP A 24 -8.04 13.43 9.98
C TRP A 24 -7.35 12.65 8.87
N HIS A 25 -7.92 12.70 7.65
CA HIS A 25 -7.29 12.12 6.48
C HIS A 25 -5.92 12.75 6.23
N PHE A 26 -5.84 14.09 6.20
CA PHE A 26 -4.55 14.79 6.04
C PHE A 26 -3.58 14.53 7.20
N THR A 27 -4.07 14.32 8.42
CA THR A 27 -3.22 13.94 9.56
C THR A 27 -2.55 12.58 9.32
N TYR A 28 -3.29 11.56 8.90
CA TYR A 28 -2.72 10.27 8.54
C TYR A 28 -1.70 10.38 7.41
N LEU A 29 -2.03 11.10 6.33
CA LEU A 29 -1.10 11.33 5.22
C LEU A 29 0.16 12.07 5.69
N GLY A 30 0.01 13.10 6.51
CA GLY A 30 1.12 13.86 7.09
C GLY A 30 2.06 12.99 7.93
N ILE A 31 1.52 12.12 8.77
CA ILE A 31 2.29 11.17 9.58
C ILE A 31 3.05 10.19 8.68
N ILE A 32 2.38 9.60 7.69
CA ILE A 32 2.96 8.59 6.81
C ILE A 32 4.04 9.21 5.91
N PHE A 33 3.72 10.27 5.18
CA PHE A 33 4.67 10.90 4.25
C PHE A 33 5.79 11.63 4.98
N GLY A 34 5.46 12.37 6.03
CA GLY A 34 6.44 13.06 6.88
C GLY A 34 7.36 12.07 7.59
N GLY A 35 6.82 11.00 8.16
CA GLY A 35 7.59 9.93 8.79
C GLY A 35 8.51 9.20 7.79
N THR A 36 8.00 8.90 6.58
CA THR A 36 8.81 8.28 5.51
C THR A 36 9.97 9.19 5.08
N LEU A 37 9.70 10.47 4.88
CA LEU A 37 10.72 11.46 4.54
C LEU A 37 11.76 11.58 5.64
N LEU A 38 11.33 11.73 6.89
CA LEU A 38 12.21 11.83 8.05
C LEU A 38 13.11 10.60 8.17
N LEU A 39 12.56 9.40 8.08
CA LEU A 39 13.34 8.15 8.10
C LEU A 39 14.33 8.08 6.94
N SER A 40 13.92 8.48 5.73
CA SER A 40 14.80 8.53 4.57
C SER A 40 16.01 9.41 4.81
N LEU A 41 15.79 10.60 5.39
CA LEU A 41 16.86 11.56 5.69
C LEU A 41 17.76 11.09 6.84
N LEU A 42 17.19 10.64 7.95
CA LEU A 42 17.95 10.22 9.14
C LEU A 42 18.84 8.99 8.86
N LEU A 43 18.36 8.07 8.04
CA LEU A 43 19.05 6.83 7.77
C LEU A 43 19.94 6.89 6.52
N GLN A 44 19.89 7.97 5.74
CA GLN A 44 20.66 8.10 4.51
C GLN A 44 22.16 7.91 4.74
N LYS A 45 22.70 8.48 5.83
CA LYS A 45 24.11 8.43 6.22
C LYS A 45 24.48 7.21 7.09
N LYS A 46 23.53 6.35 7.44
CA LYS A 46 23.77 5.15 8.26
C LYS A 46 24.39 4.02 7.45
N SER A 47 24.96 3.04 8.16
CA SER A 47 25.57 1.86 7.56
C SER A 47 24.58 1.03 6.75
N ALA A 48 25.06 0.25 5.80
CA ALA A 48 24.23 -0.67 5.00
C ALA A 48 23.48 -1.66 5.89
N SER A 49 24.09 -2.13 6.97
CA SER A 49 23.46 -3.03 7.94
C SER A 49 22.28 -2.36 8.66
N ALA A 50 22.40 -1.09 9.07
CA ALA A 50 21.30 -0.35 9.70
C ALA A 50 20.13 -0.12 8.74
N LYS A 51 20.42 0.21 7.48
CA LYS A 51 19.42 0.35 6.41
C LYS A 51 18.67 -0.96 6.16
N GLU A 52 19.42 -2.06 6.01
CA GLU A 52 18.84 -3.39 5.80
C GLU A 52 17.98 -3.82 7.00
N LYS A 53 18.45 -3.59 8.25
CA LYS A 53 17.65 -3.86 9.46
C LYS A 53 16.33 -3.08 9.45
N THR A 54 16.35 -1.81 9.05
CA THR A 54 15.14 -1.00 8.94
C THR A 54 14.19 -1.57 7.90
N LEU A 55 14.67 -1.94 6.70
CA LEU A 55 13.84 -2.54 5.67
C LEU A 55 13.19 -3.85 6.12
N ARG A 56 13.91 -4.67 6.88
CA ARG A 56 13.36 -5.91 7.48
C ARG A 56 12.29 -5.62 8.52
N ILE A 57 12.49 -4.59 9.37
CA ILE A 57 11.46 -4.17 10.34
C ILE A 57 10.17 -3.76 9.61
N PHE A 58 10.26 -2.95 8.56
CA PHE A 58 9.09 -2.57 7.78
C PHE A 58 8.43 -3.75 7.09
N ALA A 59 9.19 -4.71 6.57
CA ALA A 59 8.63 -5.94 6.01
C ALA A 59 7.85 -6.77 7.07
N TYR A 60 8.36 -6.85 8.31
CA TYR A 60 7.62 -7.47 9.41
C TYR A 60 6.37 -6.68 9.81
N LEU A 61 6.44 -5.34 9.82
CA LEU A 61 5.27 -4.51 10.10
C LEU A 61 4.19 -4.69 9.03
N VAL A 62 4.55 -4.71 7.75
CA VAL A 62 3.59 -4.95 6.66
C VAL A 62 2.87 -6.27 6.83
N ILE A 63 3.61 -7.38 6.97
CA ILE A 63 2.98 -8.70 7.10
C ILE A 63 2.26 -8.86 8.44
N GLY A 64 2.80 -8.27 9.51
CA GLY A 64 2.19 -8.32 10.84
C GLY A 64 0.85 -7.60 10.90
N PHE A 65 0.75 -6.41 10.31
CA PHE A 65 -0.53 -5.68 10.21
C PHE A 65 -1.53 -6.39 9.28
N TYR A 66 -1.05 -6.98 8.20
CA TYR A 66 -1.91 -7.75 7.29
C TYR A 66 -2.43 -9.02 7.95
N VAL A 67 -1.55 -9.84 8.52
CA VAL A 67 -1.93 -11.11 9.16
C VAL A 67 -2.65 -10.88 10.48
N GLY A 68 -2.30 -9.80 11.21
CA GLY A 68 -2.94 -9.42 12.47
C GLY A 68 -4.45 -9.28 12.37
N ASP A 69 -4.96 -8.78 11.24
CA ASP A 69 -6.38 -8.63 10.99
C ASP A 69 -7.15 -9.96 11.07
N PHE A 70 -6.55 -11.06 10.62
CA PHE A 70 -7.17 -12.38 10.67
C PHE A 70 -7.40 -12.87 12.10
N PHE A 71 -6.65 -12.34 13.07
CA PHE A 71 -6.80 -12.68 14.48
C PHE A 71 -7.59 -11.64 15.27
N ILE A 72 -7.46 -10.36 14.92
CA ILE A 72 -8.06 -9.26 15.68
C ILE A 72 -9.52 -9.02 15.26
N MET A 73 -9.83 -9.04 13.96
CA MET A 73 -11.20 -8.79 13.49
C MET A 73 -12.24 -9.77 14.04
N PRO A 74 -11.97 -11.10 14.14
CA PRO A 74 -12.93 -12.04 14.74
C PRO A 74 -13.22 -11.83 16.22
N LEU A 75 -12.43 -11.02 16.92
CA LEU A 75 -12.65 -10.68 18.32
C LEU A 75 -13.73 -9.61 18.53
N SER A 76 -14.18 -8.98 17.45
CA SER A 76 -15.23 -7.97 17.47
C SER A 76 -16.59 -8.57 17.12
N ASP A 77 -17.61 -8.24 17.90
CA ASP A 77 -19.00 -8.59 17.58
C ASP A 77 -19.53 -7.85 16.32
N SER A 78 -18.85 -6.78 15.89
CA SER A 78 -19.20 -6.00 14.70
C SER A 78 -18.82 -6.68 13.38
N TYR A 79 -17.96 -7.70 13.44
CA TYR A 79 -17.55 -8.46 12.25
C TYR A 79 -17.95 -9.93 12.43
N SER A 80 -18.76 -10.43 11.51
CA SER A 80 -19.21 -11.84 11.51
C SER A 80 -18.10 -12.84 11.10
N GLY A 81 -16.83 -12.44 11.26
CA GLY A 81 -15.67 -13.22 10.89
C GLY A 81 -14.63 -12.43 10.08
N ILE A 82 -13.76 -13.14 9.38
CA ILE A 82 -12.73 -12.54 8.53
C ILE A 82 -13.40 -12.01 7.25
N SER A 83 -13.23 -10.72 6.99
CA SER A 83 -13.69 -10.15 5.72
C SER A 83 -12.93 -10.78 4.56
N ALA A 84 -13.63 -11.29 3.55
CA ALA A 84 -13.00 -11.84 2.37
C ALA A 84 -12.19 -10.79 1.57
N TYR A 85 -12.45 -9.49 1.74
CA TYR A 85 -11.59 -8.43 1.21
C TYR A 85 -10.15 -8.47 1.71
N LYS A 86 -9.87 -9.18 2.81
CA LYS A 86 -8.51 -9.43 3.31
C LYS A 86 -7.77 -10.55 2.56
N LEU A 87 -8.47 -11.33 1.74
CA LEU A 87 -7.81 -12.33 0.92
C LEU A 87 -6.89 -11.65 -0.12
N PRO A 88 -5.81 -12.32 -0.57
CA PRO A 88 -4.79 -11.71 -1.42
C PRO A 88 -5.23 -11.63 -2.90
N PHE A 89 -6.36 -10.98 -3.15
CA PHE A 89 -6.88 -10.71 -4.49
C PHE A 89 -6.82 -9.23 -4.89
N ASN A 90 -6.55 -8.33 -3.93
CA ASN A 90 -6.24 -6.94 -4.22
C ASN A 90 -4.73 -6.72 -4.33
N ILE A 91 -4.31 -5.74 -5.12
CA ILE A 91 -2.90 -5.42 -5.32
C ILE A 91 -2.16 -5.17 -3.98
N CYS A 92 -2.77 -4.43 -3.04
CA CYS A 92 -2.16 -4.14 -1.74
C CYS A 92 -1.95 -5.41 -0.91
N THR A 93 -2.95 -6.31 -0.87
CA THR A 93 -2.85 -7.57 -0.11
C THR A 93 -1.86 -8.55 -0.73
N ILE A 94 -1.78 -8.60 -2.07
CA ILE A 94 -0.74 -9.35 -2.78
C ILE A 94 0.65 -8.78 -2.44
N MET A 95 0.81 -7.46 -2.49
CA MET A 95 2.10 -6.84 -2.15
C MET A 95 2.49 -7.07 -0.69
N ALA A 96 1.54 -7.09 0.24
CA ALA A 96 1.82 -7.42 1.65
C ALA A 96 2.43 -8.82 1.83
N VAL A 97 1.93 -9.78 1.06
CA VAL A 97 2.48 -11.14 1.05
C VAL A 97 3.83 -11.18 0.34
N MET A 98 3.98 -10.46 -0.78
CA MET A 98 5.21 -10.49 -1.58
C MET A 98 6.39 -9.76 -0.91
N VAL A 99 6.14 -8.72 -0.11
CA VAL A 99 7.19 -7.93 0.58
C VAL A 99 8.13 -8.82 1.41
N PRO A 100 7.68 -9.68 2.34
CA PRO A 100 8.59 -10.54 3.08
C PRO A 100 9.34 -11.52 2.16
N PHE A 101 8.71 -12.07 1.13
CA PHE A 101 9.41 -12.98 0.21
C PHE A 101 10.60 -12.30 -0.47
N VAL A 102 10.41 -11.10 -1.01
CA VAL A 102 11.50 -10.39 -1.71
C VAL A 102 12.50 -9.73 -0.75
N GLN A 103 12.13 -9.47 0.50
CA GLN A 103 13.03 -8.89 1.49
C GLN A 103 13.92 -9.92 2.14
N PHE A 104 13.41 -11.12 2.42
CA PHE A 104 14.15 -12.14 3.17
C PHE A 104 14.78 -13.24 2.31
N ASN A 105 14.31 -13.41 1.07
CA ASN A 105 14.80 -14.46 0.20
C ASN A 105 15.49 -13.90 -1.05
N PRO A 106 16.82 -14.10 -1.17
CA PRO A 106 17.60 -13.60 -2.32
C PRO A 106 17.20 -14.21 -3.66
N LYS A 107 16.50 -15.35 -3.67
CA LYS A 107 16.01 -15.97 -4.92
C LYS A 107 14.97 -15.09 -5.65
N PHE A 108 14.29 -14.19 -4.94
CA PHE A 108 13.27 -13.31 -5.51
C PHE A 108 13.79 -11.91 -5.86
N THR A 109 15.11 -11.69 -5.90
CA THR A 109 15.68 -10.38 -6.29
C THR A 109 15.27 -9.93 -7.68
N GLY A 110 14.98 -10.85 -8.61
CA GLY A 110 14.56 -10.54 -9.98
C GLY A 110 13.23 -9.80 -10.08
N ILE A 111 12.34 -9.97 -9.10
CA ILE A 111 11.03 -9.31 -9.03
C ILE A 111 10.96 -8.21 -7.96
N LYS A 112 12.02 -8.06 -7.14
CA LYS A 112 12.03 -7.12 -6.02
C LYS A 112 11.71 -5.69 -6.47
N THR A 113 12.23 -5.26 -7.61
CA THR A 113 11.98 -3.91 -8.15
C THR A 113 10.50 -3.71 -8.43
N SER A 114 9.84 -4.64 -9.10
CA SER A 114 8.41 -4.56 -9.41
C SER A 114 7.56 -4.59 -8.14
N VAL A 115 7.90 -5.44 -7.16
CA VAL A 115 7.21 -5.45 -5.86
C VAL A 115 7.33 -4.10 -5.16
N ILE A 116 8.51 -3.46 -5.19
CA ILE A 116 8.72 -2.12 -4.61
C ILE A 116 7.84 -1.07 -5.30
N VAL A 117 7.88 -1.02 -6.63
CA VAL A 117 7.11 -0.02 -7.40
C VAL A 117 5.61 -0.22 -7.21
N LEU A 118 5.12 -1.47 -7.31
CA LEU A 118 3.70 -1.79 -7.12
C LEU A 118 3.25 -1.56 -5.67
N SER A 119 4.11 -1.78 -4.68
CA SER A 119 3.82 -1.45 -3.27
C SER A 119 3.62 0.05 -3.07
N ILE A 120 4.49 0.88 -3.65
CA ILE A 120 4.35 2.34 -3.60
C ILE A 120 3.08 2.77 -4.34
N ALA A 121 2.88 2.28 -5.57
CA ALA A 121 1.76 2.69 -6.41
C ALA A 121 0.41 2.33 -5.77
N SER A 122 0.24 1.08 -5.32
CA SER A 122 -1.01 0.63 -4.71
C SER A 122 -1.33 1.33 -3.40
N SER A 123 -0.31 1.51 -2.55
CA SER A 123 -0.50 2.23 -1.27
C SER A 123 -0.84 3.68 -1.49
N LEU A 124 -0.16 4.34 -2.44
CA LEU A 124 -0.41 5.75 -2.77
C LEU A 124 -1.83 5.95 -3.31
N MET A 125 -2.26 5.09 -4.24
CA MET A 125 -3.63 5.15 -4.79
C MET A 125 -4.67 5.00 -3.69
N TRP A 126 -4.50 3.98 -2.82
CA TRP A 126 -5.43 3.76 -1.72
C TRP A 126 -5.42 4.93 -0.72
N MET A 127 -4.25 5.44 -0.33
CA MET A 127 -4.14 6.55 0.61
C MET A 127 -4.71 7.86 0.05
N CYS A 128 -4.60 8.10 -1.25
CA CYS A 128 -5.21 9.27 -1.88
C CYS A 128 -6.73 9.18 -2.00
N TYR A 129 -7.28 7.98 -2.14
CA TYR A 129 -8.72 7.73 -2.24
C TYR A 129 -9.15 6.51 -1.44
N PRO A 130 -9.18 6.60 -0.10
CA PRO A 130 -9.56 5.49 0.78
C PRO A 130 -11.09 5.29 0.87
N GLY A 131 -11.83 5.49 -0.22
CA GLY A 131 -13.29 5.53 -0.25
C GLY A 131 -13.98 4.28 0.30
N THR A 132 -13.31 3.13 0.29
CA THR A 132 -13.85 1.88 0.84
C THR A 132 -13.73 1.77 2.37
N ALA A 133 -12.92 2.63 3.01
CA ALA A 133 -12.67 2.60 4.45
C ALA A 133 -13.32 3.76 5.21
N LEU A 134 -13.69 4.86 4.53
CA LEU A 134 -14.14 6.10 5.18
C LEU A 134 -15.66 6.17 5.44
N GLY A 135 -16.37 5.06 5.39
CA GLY A 135 -17.82 5.04 5.52
C GLY A 135 -18.35 5.28 6.95
N GLY A 136 -18.19 6.48 7.51
CA GLY A 136 -18.79 6.83 8.80
C GLY A 136 -18.03 6.33 10.03
N GLN A 137 -16.78 5.92 9.87
CA GLN A 137 -15.95 5.40 10.94
C GLN A 137 -15.27 6.51 11.75
N PRO A 138 -15.11 6.34 13.08
CA PRO A 138 -14.29 7.25 13.89
C PRO A 138 -12.82 7.22 13.44
N PRO A 139 -12.10 8.38 13.44
CA PRO A 139 -10.73 8.46 12.94
C PRO A 139 -9.72 7.62 13.72
N PHE A 140 -10.01 7.26 14.97
CA PHE A 140 -9.14 6.47 15.84
C PHE A 140 -9.62 5.05 16.06
N CYS A 141 -10.65 4.57 15.33
CA CYS A 141 -11.04 3.17 15.45
C CYS A 141 -9.96 2.25 14.85
N TYR A 142 -9.97 0.99 15.29
CA TYR A 142 -8.99 -0.01 14.83
C TYR A 142 -8.95 -0.13 13.31
N LEU A 143 -10.11 -0.19 12.66
CA LEU A 143 -10.20 -0.37 11.21
C LEU A 143 -9.47 0.74 10.44
N ILE A 144 -9.72 2.01 10.81
CA ILE A 144 -9.08 3.17 10.19
C ILE A 144 -7.58 3.18 10.46
N PHE A 145 -7.21 3.06 11.75
CA PHE A 145 -5.81 3.03 12.15
C PHE A 145 -5.03 1.91 11.44
N GLN A 146 -5.55 0.69 11.50
CA GLN A 146 -4.92 -0.48 10.89
C GLN A 146 -4.73 -0.29 9.38
N THR A 147 -5.77 0.17 8.70
CA THR A 147 -5.72 0.27 7.24
C THR A 147 -4.75 1.37 6.77
N PHE A 148 -4.74 2.54 7.43
CA PHE A 148 -3.76 3.58 7.13
C PHE A 148 -2.33 3.16 7.46
N MET A 149 -2.11 2.52 8.61
CA MET A 149 -0.76 2.06 9.01
C MET A 149 -0.26 0.93 8.12
N TYR A 150 -1.11 0.00 7.74
CA TYR A 150 -0.78 -1.07 6.80
C TYR A 150 -0.31 -0.52 5.45
N HIS A 151 -1.09 0.37 4.82
CA HIS A 151 -0.71 1.01 3.55
C HIS A 151 0.50 1.94 3.74
N GLY A 152 0.58 2.64 4.87
CA GLY A 152 1.72 3.49 5.21
C GLY A 152 3.03 2.72 5.34
N PHE A 153 3.03 1.55 6.00
CA PHE A 153 4.22 0.71 6.10
C PHE A 153 4.62 0.11 4.75
N LEU A 154 3.64 -0.28 3.94
CA LEU A 154 3.87 -0.78 2.59
C LEU A 154 4.52 0.31 1.71
N PHE A 155 4.00 1.53 1.74
CA PHE A 155 4.55 2.70 1.08
C PHE A 155 5.98 3.02 1.58
N CYS A 156 6.14 3.12 2.89
CA CYS A 156 7.41 3.42 3.53
C CYS A 156 8.50 2.40 3.16
N TRP A 157 8.20 1.10 3.23
CA TRP A 157 9.12 0.05 2.81
C TRP A 157 9.56 0.23 1.36
N GLY A 158 8.63 0.52 0.46
CA GLY A 158 8.94 0.76 -0.96
C GLY A 158 9.84 1.97 -1.16
N VAL A 159 9.49 3.13 -0.59
CA VAL A 159 10.26 4.37 -0.70
C VAL A 159 11.65 4.23 -0.09
N LEU A 160 11.78 3.60 1.07
CA LEU A 160 13.07 3.39 1.72
C LEU A 160 14.00 2.49 0.90
N ASN A 161 13.49 1.45 0.22
CA ASN A 161 14.28 0.64 -0.70
C ASN A 161 14.89 1.49 -1.84
N LEU A 162 14.13 2.43 -2.39
CA LEU A 162 14.59 3.34 -3.44
C LEU A 162 15.58 4.38 -2.89
N SER A 163 15.26 5.00 -1.75
CA SER A 163 16.09 6.06 -1.16
C SER A 163 17.43 5.55 -0.64
N TYR A 164 17.50 4.32 -0.16
CA TYR A 164 18.75 3.70 0.29
C TYR A 164 19.59 3.09 -0.85
N GLY A 165 19.06 3.09 -2.06
CA GLY A 165 19.73 2.50 -3.21
C GLY A 165 19.79 0.98 -3.20
N ALA A 166 18.90 0.32 -2.42
CA ALA A 166 18.79 -1.14 -2.40
C ALA A 166 18.41 -1.72 -3.78
N VAL A 167 17.68 -0.93 -4.56
CA VAL A 167 17.38 -1.20 -5.98
C VAL A 167 17.58 0.06 -6.81
N LYS A 168 17.82 -0.12 -8.11
CA LYS A 168 17.87 0.96 -9.09
C LYS A 168 16.75 0.75 -10.10
N LEU A 169 15.94 1.77 -10.31
CA LEU A 169 14.92 1.73 -11.35
C LEU A 169 15.57 1.90 -12.73
N ASP A 170 15.12 1.09 -13.68
CA ASP A 170 15.50 1.16 -15.09
C ASP A 170 14.23 1.29 -15.92
N ILE A 171 14.01 2.46 -16.53
CA ILE A 171 12.79 2.74 -17.30
C ILE A 171 12.56 1.73 -18.43
N ARG A 172 13.65 1.15 -18.97
CA ARG A 172 13.55 0.13 -20.03
C ARG A 172 12.88 -1.16 -19.55
N LYS A 173 12.78 -1.35 -18.23
CA LYS A 173 12.20 -2.54 -17.59
C LYS A 173 10.79 -2.29 -17.03
N ILE A 174 10.22 -1.10 -17.25
CA ILE A 174 8.89 -0.73 -16.76
C ILE A 174 7.77 -1.66 -17.26
N TRP A 175 7.99 -2.34 -18.37
CA TRP A 175 7.09 -3.36 -18.86
C TRP A 175 6.84 -4.50 -17.86
N LYS A 176 7.77 -4.74 -16.92
CA LYS A 176 7.62 -5.75 -15.86
C LYS A 176 6.52 -5.37 -14.88
N GLU A 177 6.38 -4.10 -14.55
CA GLU A 177 5.30 -3.57 -13.73
C GLU A 177 3.97 -3.76 -14.45
N PHE A 178 3.92 -3.46 -15.75
CA PHE A 178 2.73 -3.68 -16.57
C PHE A 178 2.32 -5.15 -16.59
N VAL A 179 3.25 -6.06 -16.84
CA VAL A 179 2.98 -7.52 -16.78
C VAL A 179 2.54 -7.93 -15.37
N GLY A 180 3.18 -7.39 -14.33
CA GLY A 180 2.77 -7.64 -12.95
C GLY A 180 1.33 -7.24 -12.68
N ILE A 181 0.90 -6.06 -13.17
CA ILE A 181 -0.49 -5.58 -13.05
C ILE A 181 -1.45 -6.53 -13.78
N LEU A 182 -1.11 -6.98 -14.99
CA LEU A 182 -1.94 -7.94 -15.73
C LEU A 182 -2.05 -9.29 -15.00
N CYS A 183 -0.97 -9.79 -14.43
CA CYS A 183 -1.02 -11.01 -13.61
C CYS A 183 -1.94 -10.83 -12.39
N ILE A 184 -1.89 -9.67 -11.72
CA ILE A 184 -2.77 -9.35 -10.60
C ILE A 184 -4.22 -9.24 -11.06
N LEU A 185 -4.49 -8.63 -12.22
CA LEU A 185 -5.81 -8.53 -12.81
C LEU A 185 -6.43 -9.93 -13.04
N VAL A 186 -5.68 -10.84 -13.67
CA VAL A 186 -6.11 -12.23 -13.89
C VAL A 186 -6.36 -12.95 -12.56
N TRP A 187 -5.50 -12.73 -11.57
CA TRP A 187 -5.64 -13.32 -10.24
C TRP A 187 -6.88 -12.80 -9.51
N ALA A 188 -7.15 -11.49 -9.58
CA ALA A 188 -8.35 -10.88 -9.02
C ALA A 188 -9.63 -11.36 -9.71
N TRP A 189 -9.60 -11.49 -11.05
CA TRP A 189 -10.71 -12.07 -11.81
C TRP A 189 -11.01 -13.51 -11.37
N PHE A 190 -9.98 -14.32 -11.16
CA PHE A 190 -10.13 -15.66 -10.60
C PHE A 190 -10.76 -15.63 -9.20
N GLY A 191 -10.31 -14.71 -8.33
CA GLY A 191 -10.90 -14.51 -7.01
C GLY A 191 -12.39 -14.17 -7.07
N ASN A 192 -12.76 -13.19 -7.90
CA ASN A 192 -14.15 -12.78 -8.10
C ASN A 192 -15.02 -13.94 -8.64
N SER A 193 -14.46 -14.76 -9.52
CA SER A 193 -15.18 -15.91 -10.09
C SER A 193 -15.46 -17.04 -9.10
N ILE A 194 -14.60 -17.22 -8.08
CA ILE A 194 -14.78 -18.26 -7.05
C ILE A 194 -15.75 -17.82 -5.95
N TYR A 195 -15.70 -16.54 -5.58
CA TYR A 195 -16.51 -15.99 -4.52
C TYR A 195 -17.76 -15.29 -5.10
N ASP A 196 -18.82 -16.05 -5.28
CA ASP A 196 -20.13 -15.62 -5.81
C ASP A 196 -20.93 -14.74 -4.83
N LYS A 197 -20.28 -13.77 -4.14
CA LYS A 197 -20.91 -12.96 -3.09
C LYS A 197 -20.73 -11.45 -3.27
N GLY A 198 -20.57 -10.98 -4.51
CA GLY A 198 -20.50 -9.53 -4.77
C GLY A 198 -19.22 -8.87 -4.26
N TYR A 199 -18.12 -9.63 -4.15
CA TYR A 199 -16.81 -9.06 -3.95
C TYR A 199 -16.31 -8.47 -5.27
N ASN A 200 -15.72 -7.29 -5.20
CA ASN A 200 -15.19 -6.58 -6.35
C ASN A 200 -13.68 -6.36 -6.14
N TRP A 201 -12.91 -7.46 -6.08
CA TRP A 201 -11.46 -7.35 -5.93
C TRP A 201 -10.85 -6.68 -7.15
N PHE A 202 -9.94 -5.77 -6.88
CA PHE A 202 -9.26 -4.94 -7.86
C PHE A 202 -10.22 -4.08 -8.69
N PHE A 203 -11.50 -3.94 -8.23
CA PHE A 203 -12.56 -3.12 -8.85
C PHE A 203 -12.81 -3.44 -10.32
N ILE A 204 -12.79 -4.73 -10.69
CA ILE A 204 -12.91 -5.18 -12.08
C ILE A 204 -14.31 -5.57 -12.50
N GLU A 205 -15.24 -5.74 -11.56
CA GLU A 205 -16.62 -6.16 -11.88
C GLU A 205 -17.60 -4.99 -11.88
N THR A 206 -17.46 -4.08 -10.92
CA THR A 206 -18.33 -2.92 -10.81
C THR A 206 -17.52 -1.65 -10.65
N SER A 207 -17.95 -0.61 -11.33
CA SER A 207 -17.28 0.69 -11.25
C SER A 207 -17.47 1.33 -9.87
N ILE A 208 -16.37 1.85 -9.31
CA ILE A 208 -16.41 2.70 -8.13
C ILE A 208 -16.72 4.17 -8.49
N PHE A 209 -16.73 4.50 -9.77
CA PHE A 209 -17.02 5.84 -10.26
C PHE A 209 -18.35 5.85 -11.00
N PRO A 210 -19.31 6.71 -10.59
CA PRO A 210 -20.66 6.72 -11.17
C PRO A 210 -20.70 7.14 -12.64
N PHE A 211 -19.61 7.69 -13.17
CA PHE A 211 -19.50 8.15 -14.57
C PHE A 211 -18.76 7.15 -15.48
N LEU A 212 -18.29 6.01 -14.95
CA LEU A 212 -17.63 4.97 -15.75
C LEU A 212 -18.51 3.73 -15.81
N SER A 213 -18.56 3.09 -16.99
CA SER A 213 -19.23 1.79 -17.13
C SER A 213 -18.38 0.67 -16.55
N ASP A 214 -19.04 -0.37 -16.05
CA ASP A 214 -18.39 -1.55 -15.47
C ASP A 214 -17.47 -2.25 -16.48
N GLU A 215 -17.83 -2.26 -17.76
CA GLU A 215 -17.05 -2.86 -18.84
C GLU A 215 -15.67 -2.24 -19.06
N ILE A 216 -15.56 -0.92 -18.84
CA ILE A 216 -14.31 -0.18 -19.02
C ILE A 216 -13.45 -0.20 -17.75
N MET A 217 -14.05 -0.54 -16.61
CA MET A 217 -13.38 -0.45 -15.31
C MET A 217 -12.08 -1.25 -15.22
N PRO A 218 -11.97 -2.50 -15.71
CA PRO A 218 -10.71 -3.26 -15.68
C PRO A 218 -9.57 -2.53 -16.41
N LEU A 219 -9.87 -1.95 -17.58
CA LEU A 219 -8.90 -1.18 -18.35
C LEU A 219 -8.46 0.08 -17.59
N MET A 220 -9.42 0.81 -17.01
CA MET A 220 -9.13 2.04 -16.26
C MET A 220 -8.29 1.76 -15.01
N VAL A 221 -8.53 0.65 -14.32
CA VAL A 221 -7.72 0.26 -13.17
C VAL A 221 -6.28 -0.05 -13.59
N VAL A 222 -6.09 -0.84 -14.65
CA VAL A 222 -4.75 -1.15 -15.18
C VAL A 222 -4.02 0.14 -15.58
N LEU A 223 -4.66 1.02 -16.32
CA LEU A 223 -4.06 2.29 -16.76
C LEU A 223 -3.74 3.21 -15.59
N SER A 224 -4.62 3.28 -14.58
CA SER A 224 -4.40 4.10 -13.39
C SER A 224 -3.21 3.61 -12.57
N VAL A 225 -3.15 2.30 -12.27
CA VAL A 225 -2.01 1.71 -11.53
C VAL A 225 -0.71 1.91 -12.33
N PHE A 226 -0.73 1.66 -13.63
CA PHE A 226 0.44 1.86 -14.48
C PHE A 226 0.86 3.33 -14.55
N GLY A 227 -0.11 4.25 -14.64
CA GLY A 227 0.13 5.69 -14.59
C GLY A 227 0.84 6.11 -13.29
N VAL A 228 0.41 5.57 -12.14
CA VAL A 228 1.10 5.83 -10.86
C VAL A 228 2.50 5.21 -10.85
N CYS A 229 2.72 4.05 -11.46
CA CYS A 229 4.07 3.50 -11.62
C CYS A 229 4.96 4.46 -12.42
N LEU A 230 4.45 5.06 -13.50
CA LEU A 230 5.18 6.09 -14.27
C LEU A 230 5.54 7.31 -13.41
N VAL A 231 4.62 7.77 -12.55
CA VAL A 231 4.88 8.85 -11.58
C VAL A 231 6.01 8.46 -10.62
N VAL A 232 6.02 7.22 -10.10
CA VAL A 232 7.09 6.72 -9.22
C VAL A 232 8.44 6.74 -9.94
N TYR A 233 8.51 6.28 -11.20
CA TYR A 233 9.73 6.35 -11.99
C TYR A 233 10.16 7.81 -12.24
N GLY A 234 9.23 8.67 -12.63
CA GLY A 234 9.49 10.10 -12.85
C GLY A 234 10.06 10.79 -11.61
N ALA A 235 9.43 10.56 -10.45
CA ALA A 235 9.90 11.09 -9.17
C ALA A 235 11.30 10.58 -8.81
N TYR A 236 11.55 9.27 -8.98
CA TYR A 236 12.87 8.68 -8.75
C TYR A 236 13.97 9.34 -9.59
N TYR A 237 13.76 9.50 -10.90
CA TYR A 237 14.74 10.12 -11.77
C TYR A 237 14.87 11.63 -11.52
N GLY A 238 13.77 12.32 -11.24
CA GLY A 238 13.78 13.74 -10.88
C GLY A 238 14.61 14.01 -9.64
N ILE A 239 14.38 13.26 -8.56
CA ILE A 239 15.14 13.41 -7.31
C ILE A 239 16.62 13.10 -7.55
N ARG A 240 16.96 12.04 -8.27
CA ARG A 240 18.36 11.70 -8.57
C ARG A 240 19.06 12.81 -9.35
N ARG A 241 18.40 13.39 -10.35
CA ARG A 241 18.95 14.51 -11.13
C ARG A 241 19.25 15.73 -10.25
N LEU A 242 18.33 16.09 -9.35
CA LEU A 242 18.52 17.18 -8.42
C LEU A 242 19.68 16.92 -7.42
N CYS A 243 19.83 15.68 -6.96
CA CYS A 243 20.94 15.32 -6.07
C CYS A 243 22.31 15.37 -6.79
N THR A 244 22.38 14.97 -8.06
CA THR A 244 23.64 15.01 -8.83
C THR A 244 24.05 16.42 -9.23
N GLN A 245 23.10 17.33 -9.45
CA GLN A 245 23.40 18.73 -9.78
C GLN A 245 23.91 19.55 -8.58
N LYS A 246 23.59 19.15 -7.35
CA LYS A 246 24.00 19.88 -6.12
C LYS A 246 25.38 19.49 -5.58
N LEU A 247 26.07 18.53 -6.18
CA LEU A 247 27.46 18.20 -5.90
C LEU A 247 28.32 18.64 -7.10
N PRO A 248 28.79 19.90 -7.18
CA PRO A 248 29.88 20.20 -8.09
C PRO A 248 31.06 19.33 -7.66
N CYS A 249 31.62 18.60 -8.61
CA CYS A 249 32.87 17.89 -8.42
C CYS A 249 33.90 18.90 -7.90
N SER A 250 34.21 18.86 -6.59
CA SER A 250 35.49 19.40 -6.12
C SER A 250 36.54 18.42 -6.63
N VAL A 251 37.24 18.87 -7.65
CA VAL A 251 38.49 18.31 -8.18
C VAL A 251 39.52 18.24 -7.09
#